data_778d2a8fe03292b024981f593c65ea1e
#
_entry.id   778d2a8fe03292b024981f593c65ea1e
#
_cell.length_a   1.000
_cell.length_b   1.000
_cell.length_c   1.000
_cell.angle_alpha   90.00
_cell.angle_beta   90.00
_cell.angle_gamma   90.00
#
_symmetry.space_group_name_H-M   'P 1'
#
loop_
_entity.id
_entity.type
_entity.pdbx_description
1 polymer ?
#
loop_
_entity_poly.entity_id
_entity_poly.type
_entity_poly.pdbx_seq_one_letter_code
_entity_poly.pdbx_strand_id
1 'polypeptide(L)'
;MHIHKKDLIATIKLNGEEINLDTANQLLKDPTLKPCHIVIHLEGVTELDEEQLDALFYLSEMVRAEGEHSFVVVYEHYNPDEFPEELIACPTLQEALDIIEMEEIERDLFDD
;
A
#
# COMPACT_ATOMS: atom_id res chain seq x y z
N MET A 1 -3.77 0.39 14.60
CA MET A 1 -4.14 0.19 13.18
C MET A 1 -5.58 0.61 12.97
N HIS A 2 -5.82 1.41 11.96
CA HIS A 2 -7.15 1.92 11.64
C HIS A 2 -7.42 1.68 10.15
N ILE A 3 -8.57 1.06 9.83
CA ILE A 3 -8.93 0.71 8.46
C ILE A 3 -10.18 1.47 8.04
N HIS A 4 -10.08 2.18 6.92
CA HIS A 4 -11.20 2.89 6.31
C HIS A 4 -11.39 2.39 4.88
N LYS A 5 -12.59 1.94 4.57
CA LYS A 5 -12.91 1.42 3.22
C LYS A 5 -13.93 2.30 2.51
N LYS A 6 -13.65 2.64 1.27
CA LYS A 6 -14.55 3.40 0.42
C LYS A 6 -14.24 3.08 -1.04
N ASP A 7 -15.26 2.76 -1.84
CA ASP A 7 -15.13 2.50 -3.28
C ASP A 7 -14.08 1.44 -3.62
N LEU A 8 -14.03 0.37 -2.85
CA LEU A 8 -13.06 -0.72 -2.99
C LEU A 8 -11.62 -0.29 -2.77
N ILE A 9 -11.41 0.80 -2.03
CA ILE A 9 -10.09 1.21 -1.58
C ILE A 9 -10.07 1.13 -0.06
N ALA A 10 -9.15 0.36 0.48
CA ALA A 10 -8.94 0.27 1.92
C ALA A 10 -7.71 1.09 2.28
N THR A 11 -7.91 2.15 3.06
CA THR A 11 -6.82 2.96 3.59
C THR A 11 -6.53 2.49 5.01
N ILE A 12 -5.32 2.01 5.23
CA ILE A 12 -4.91 1.41 6.49
C ILE A 12 -3.84 2.27 7.11
N LYS A 13 -4.15 2.87 8.25
CA LYS A 13 -3.19 3.71 8.99
C LYS A 13 -2.35 2.84 9.90
N LEU A 14 -1.04 2.93 9.78
CA LEU A 14 -0.09 2.19 10.60
C LEU A 14 0.90 3.15 11.23
N ASN A 15 1.21 2.93 12.51
CA ASN A 15 2.33 3.60 13.16
C ASN A 15 3.60 2.76 12.95
N GLY A 16 4.76 3.26 13.40
CA GLY A 16 6.02 2.57 13.18
C GLY A 16 6.09 1.16 13.76
N GLU A 17 5.48 0.94 14.91
CA GLU A 17 5.50 -0.37 15.58
C GLU A 17 4.65 -1.39 14.84
N GLU A 18 3.67 -0.94 14.08
CA GLU A 18 2.77 -1.82 13.34
C GLU A 18 3.31 -2.22 11.97
N ILE A 19 4.42 -1.63 11.52
CA ILE A 19 5.02 -1.98 10.23
C ILE A 19 5.93 -3.20 10.44
N ASN A 20 5.33 -4.38 10.36
CA ASN A 20 6.06 -5.63 10.56
C ASN A 20 5.36 -6.77 9.81
N LEU A 21 6.02 -7.92 9.75
CA LEU A 21 5.52 -9.07 9.01
C LEU A 21 4.24 -9.64 9.59
N ASP A 22 4.09 -9.60 10.92
CA ASP A 22 2.87 -10.10 11.56
C ASP A 22 1.65 -9.28 11.13
N THR A 23 1.77 -7.96 11.10
CA THR A 23 0.70 -7.08 10.62
C THR A 23 0.40 -7.34 9.15
N ALA A 24 1.44 -7.49 8.32
CA ALA A 24 1.26 -7.80 6.90
C ALA A 24 0.46 -9.09 6.73
N ASN A 25 0.81 -10.13 7.48
CA ASN A 25 0.09 -11.40 7.40
C ASN A 25 -1.35 -11.31 7.89
N GLN A 26 -1.61 -10.52 8.94
CA GLN A 26 -2.97 -10.27 9.40
C GLN A 26 -3.81 -9.63 8.31
N LEU A 27 -3.27 -8.62 7.64
CA LEU A 27 -3.99 -7.92 6.56
C LEU A 27 -4.26 -8.86 5.38
N LEU A 28 -3.30 -9.69 5.03
CA LEU A 28 -3.46 -10.65 3.92
C LEU A 28 -4.51 -11.73 4.22
N LYS A 29 -4.74 -12.03 5.49
CA LYS A 29 -5.74 -13.03 5.88
C LYS A 29 -7.14 -12.47 6.01
N ASP A 30 -7.28 -11.15 6.01
CA ASP A 30 -8.59 -10.50 6.18
C ASP A 30 -9.40 -10.61 4.88
N PRO A 31 -10.49 -11.40 4.87
CA PRO A 31 -11.27 -11.59 3.65
C PRO A 31 -11.97 -10.31 3.18
N THR A 32 -12.19 -9.34 4.07
CA THR A 32 -12.86 -8.09 3.70
C THR A 32 -11.94 -7.17 2.90
N LEU A 33 -10.63 -7.41 2.93
CA LEU A 33 -9.64 -6.61 2.19
C LEU A 33 -9.30 -7.21 0.83
N LYS A 34 -9.64 -8.47 0.59
CA LYS A 34 -9.30 -9.14 -0.67
C LYS A 34 -9.80 -8.43 -1.94
N PRO A 35 -11.02 -7.88 -1.96
CA PRO A 35 -11.49 -7.18 -3.16
C PRO A 35 -11.00 -5.74 -3.28
N CYS A 36 -10.17 -5.27 -2.36
CA CYS A 36 -9.80 -3.86 -2.26
C CYS A 36 -8.41 -3.57 -2.80
N HIS A 37 -8.26 -2.38 -3.38
CA HIS A 37 -6.94 -1.76 -3.50
C HIS A 37 -6.49 -1.34 -2.10
N ILE A 38 -5.21 -1.39 -1.83
CA ILE A 38 -4.68 -1.12 -0.49
C ILE A 38 -3.81 0.13 -0.50
N VAL A 39 -4.12 1.05 0.41
CA VAL A 39 -3.28 2.20 0.71
C VAL A 39 -2.79 2.05 2.14
N ILE A 40 -1.49 2.01 2.33
CA ILE A 40 -0.89 2.02 3.67
C ILE A 40 -0.47 3.45 3.99
N HIS A 41 -1.17 4.06 4.94
CA HIS A 41 -0.91 5.43 5.34
C HIS A 41 -0.10 5.41 6.64
N LEU A 42 1.18 5.75 6.54
CA LEU A 42 2.09 5.73 7.69
C LEU A 42 1.87 6.99 8.54
N GLU A 43 1.62 6.81 9.83
CA GLU A 43 1.41 7.91 10.76
C GLU A 43 2.56 8.02 11.76
N GLY A 44 3.10 9.24 11.90
CA GLY A 44 4.15 9.51 12.87
C GLY A 44 5.46 8.79 12.60
N VAL A 45 5.65 8.33 11.37
CA VAL A 45 6.86 7.62 10.96
C VAL A 45 7.79 8.62 10.29
N THR A 46 8.97 8.82 10.86
CA THR A 46 9.94 9.78 10.33
C THR A 46 11.08 9.09 9.56
N GLU A 47 11.26 7.80 9.76
CA GLU A 47 12.23 7.00 9.00
C GLU A 47 11.76 5.55 8.97
N LEU A 48 12.23 4.80 7.98
CA LEU A 48 11.92 3.39 7.83
C LEU A 48 13.21 2.58 7.82
N ASP A 49 13.25 1.53 8.63
CA ASP A 49 14.39 0.62 8.61
C ASP A 49 14.18 -0.49 7.55
N GLU A 50 15.20 -1.31 7.38
CA GLU A 50 15.18 -2.37 6.37
C GLU A 50 14.06 -3.39 6.61
N GLU A 51 13.84 -3.77 7.88
CA GLU A 51 12.78 -4.73 8.20
C GLU A 51 11.39 -4.18 7.89
N GLN A 52 11.17 -2.89 8.15
CA GLN A 52 9.90 -2.23 7.85
C GLN A 52 9.69 -2.17 6.34
N LEU A 53 10.72 -1.80 5.58
CA LEU A 53 10.65 -1.77 4.12
C LEU A 53 10.38 -3.16 3.55
N ASP A 54 11.02 -4.19 4.09
CA ASP A 54 10.81 -5.57 3.65
C ASP A 54 9.36 -6.01 3.89
N ALA A 55 8.79 -5.65 5.04
CA ALA A 55 7.40 -5.98 5.34
C ALA A 55 6.42 -5.30 4.38
N LEU A 56 6.66 -4.03 4.08
CA LEU A 56 5.84 -3.29 3.12
C LEU A 56 5.98 -3.86 1.71
N PHE A 57 7.20 -4.21 1.32
CA PHE A 57 7.45 -4.79 0.01
C PHE A 57 6.77 -6.15 -0.13
N TYR A 58 6.86 -7.00 0.89
CA TYR A 58 6.18 -8.29 0.91
C TYR A 58 4.67 -8.13 0.74
N LEU A 59 4.07 -7.21 1.49
CA LEU A 59 2.64 -6.94 1.40
C LEU A 59 2.27 -6.45 0.01
N SER A 60 3.06 -5.56 -0.56
CA SER A 60 2.86 -5.05 -1.91
C SER A 60 2.87 -6.18 -2.95
N GLU A 61 3.87 -7.07 -2.87
CA GLU A 61 3.97 -8.18 -3.81
C GLU A 61 2.75 -9.09 -3.73
N MET A 62 2.28 -9.38 -2.52
CA MET A 62 1.14 -10.27 -2.34
C MET A 62 -0.16 -9.63 -2.83
N VAL A 63 -0.37 -8.34 -2.58
CA VAL A 63 -1.57 -7.64 -3.04
C VAL A 63 -1.59 -7.52 -4.57
N ARG A 64 -0.43 -7.29 -5.18
CA ARG A 64 -0.32 -7.10 -6.63
C ARG A 64 -0.17 -8.42 -7.42
N ALA A 65 -0.05 -9.55 -6.75
CA ALA A 65 0.30 -10.83 -7.40
C ALA A 65 -0.61 -11.20 -8.57
N GLU A 66 -1.90 -10.92 -8.48
CA GLU A 66 -2.85 -11.27 -9.53
C GLU A 66 -3.08 -10.14 -10.56
N GLY A 67 -2.45 -8.99 -10.36
CA GLY A 67 -2.57 -7.87 -11.28
C GLY A 67 -3.89 -7.12 -11.23
N GLU A 68 -4.75 -7.44 -10.30
CA GLU A 68 -6.09 -6.84 -10.20
C GLU A 68 -6.19 -5.69 -9.22
N HIS A 69 -5.26 -5.61 -8.27
CA HIS A 69 -5.32 -4.62 -7.19
C HIS A 69 -4.04 -3.81 -7.08
N SER A 70 -4.19 -2.55 -6.70
CA SER A 70 -3.09 -1.63 -6.47
C SER A 70 -2.69 -1.64 -5.00
N PHE A 71 -1.43 -1.35 -4.75
CA PHE A 71 -0.88 -1.17 -3.41
C PHE A 71 0.01 0.06 -3.42
N VAL A 72 -0.28 1.03 -2.56
CA VAL A 72 0.47 2.28 -2.50
C VAL A 72 0.74 2.63 -1.04
N VAL A 73 1.97 3.06 -0.75
CA VAL A 73 2.36 3.54 0.58
C VAL A 73 2.33 5.06 0.59
N VAL A 74 1.66 5.65 1.57
CA VAL A 74 1.67 7.10 1.80
C VAL A 74 2.63 7.36 2.95
N TYR A 75 3.70 8.10 2.66
CA TYR A 75 4.75 8.40 3.62
C TYR A 75 5.16 9.86 3.46
N GLU A 76 4.89 10.68 4.49
CA GLU A 76 5.14 12.11 4.45
C GLU A 76 6.58 12.46 4.09
N HIS A 77 7.53 11.67 4.57
CA HIS A 77 8.96 11.89 4.34
C HIS A 77 9.49 11.09 3.14
N TYR A 78 8.62 10.77 2.19
CA TYR A 78 8.98 9.95 1.03
C TYR A 78 10.16 10.53 0.25
N ASN A 79 11.13 9.66 0.00
CA ASN A 79 12.29 9.95 -0.84
C ASN A 79 12.47 8.77 -1.79
N PRO A 80 12.35 8.96 -3.11
CA PRO A 80 12.45 7.86 -4.07
C PRO A 80 13.76 7.07 -3.97
N ASP A 81 14.85 7.71 -3.54
CA ASP A 81 16.14 7.05 -3.41
C ASP A 81 16.18 6.02 -2.27
N GLU A 82 15.26 6.12 -1.33
CA GLU A 82 15.21 5.23 -0.17
C GLU A 82 14.26 4.05 -0.34
N PHE A 83 13.47 4.05 -1.41
CA PHE A 83 12.47 3.00 -1.64
C PHE A 83 12.87 2.11 -2.81
N PRO A 84 12.59 0.80 -2.72
CA PRO A 84 12.72 -0.08 -3.90
C PRO A 84 11.81 0.40 -5.02
N GLU A 85 12.25 0.27 -6.27
CA GLU A 85 11.45 0.71 -7.43
C GLU A 85 10.09 0.04 -7.50
N GLU A 86 10.02 -1.21 -7.08
CA GLU A 86 8.79 -2.00 -7.14
C GLU A 86 7.79 -1.62 -6.07
N LEU A 87 8.22 -0.90 -5.03
CA LEU A 87 7.32 -0.45 -3.97
C LEU A 87 6.84 0.96 -4.27
N ILE A 88 5.59 1.07 -4.69
CA ILE A 88 5.02 2.35 -5.06
C ILE A 88 4.66 3.14 -3.81
N ALA A 89 5.20 4.33 -3.69
CA ALA A 89 4.98 5.21 -2.56
C ALA A 89 4.86 6.66 -3.00
N CYS A 90 4.25 7.48 -2.16
CA CYS A 90 4.06 8.90 -2.44
C CYS A 90 3.89 9.65 -1.11
N PRO A 91 4.01 10.99 -1.10
CA PRO A 91 3.95 11.74 0.15
C PRO A 91 2.54 12.09 0.65
N THR A 92 1.51 11.99 -0.18
CA THR A 92 0.15 12.38 0.22
C THR A 92 -0.88 11.33 -0.16
N LEU A 93 -1.98 11.31 0.58
CA LEU A 93 -3.11 10.42 0.29
C LEU A 93 -3.73 10.73 -1.07
N GLN A 94 -3.84 12.00 -1.43
CA GLN A 94 -4.41 12.38 -2.74
C GLN A 94 -3.60 11.77 -3.88
N GLU A 95 -2.28 11.84 -3.80
CA GLU A 95 -1.42 11.24 -4.83
C GLU A 95 -1.61 9.73 -4.91
N ALA A 96 -1.81 9.07 -3.76
CA ALA A 96 -2.05 7.63 -3.74
C ALA A 96 -3.36 7.28 -4.47
N LEU A 97 -4.41 8.04 -4.22
CA LEU A 97 -5.69 7.84 -4.90
C LEU A 97 -5.58 8.08 -6.39
N ASP A 98 -4.81 9.08 -6.81
CA ASP A 98 -4.57 9.37 -8.22
C ASP A 98 -3.81 8.23 -8.89
N ILE A 99 -2.81 7.65 -8.22
CA ILE A 99 -2.06 6.51 -8.73
C ILE A 99 -2.98 5.31 -8.95
N ILE A 100 -3.85 5.03 -7.99
CA ILE A 100 -4.80 3.91 -8.10
C ILE A 100 -5.74 4.13 -9.28
N GLU A 101 -6.26 5.33 -9.44
CA GLU A 101 -7.14 5.66 -10.55
C GLU A 101 -6.45 5.44 -11.90
N MET A 102 -5.21 5.90 -12.02
CA MET A 102 -4.42 5.69 -13.24
C MET A 102 -4.18 4.21 -13.53
N GLU A 103 -3.87 3.44 -12.49
CA GLU A 103 -3.64 2.01 -12.66
C GLU A 103 -4.91 1.27 -13.05
N GLU A 104 -6.06 1.68 -12.54
CA GLU A 104 -7.35 1.11 -12.95
C GLU A 104 -7.64 1.40 -14.42
N ILE A 105 -7.37 2.61 -14.87
CA ILE A 105 -7.52 2.99 -16.28
C ILE A 105 -6.61 2.13 -17.16
N GLU A 106 -5.36 1.95 -16.76
CA GLU A 106 -4.42 1.12 -17.51
C GLU A 106 -4.87 -0.33 -17.60
N ARG A 107 -5.41 -0.89 -16.50
CA ARG A 107 -5.94 -2.25 -16.52
C ARG A 107 -7.10 -2.39 -17.51
N ASP A 108 -8.00 -1.42 -17.54
CA ASP A 108 -9.13 -1.43 -18.47
C ASP A 108 -8.69 -1.38 -19.92
N LEU A 109 -7.62 -0.63 -20.21
CA LEU A 109 -7.10 -0.51 -21.58
C LEU A 109 -6.49 -1.82 -22.08
N PHE A 110 -5.96 -2.64 -21.19
CA PHE A 110 -5.29 -3.90 -21.56
C PHE A 110 -6.14 -5.14 -21.29
N ASP A 111 -7.35 -4.98 -20.83
CA ASP A 111 -8.24 -6.06 -20.41
C ASP A 111 -9.27 -6.43 -21.51
N ASP A 112 -8.83 -6.49 -22.72
CA ASP A 112 -9.69 -6.89 -23.84
C ASP A 112 -9.45 -8.32 -24.27
#